data_395bdc9e12737222347d1942748833db
#
_entry.id   395bdc9e12737222347d1942748833db
#
_cell.length_a   1.000
_cell.length_b   1.000
_cell.length_c   1.000
_cell.angle_alpha   90.00
_cell.angle_beta   90.00
_cell.angle_gamma   90.00
#
_symmetry.space_group_name_H-M   'P 1'
#
loop_
_entity.id
_entity.type
_entity.pdbx_description
1 polymer ?
#
loop_
_entity_poly.entity_id
_entity_poly.type
_entity_poly.pdbx_seq_one_letter_code
_entity_poly.pdbx_strand_id
1 'polypeptide(L)'
;CDLAIVVGGDGTLLNAARSLAESGIAVLGVNFGRLGFLVDVSPEEMTQQMEKILAGDFIEERRTLLHATVSRNNDVLSKTAALNDVVVHKKDVARMIELDTWIDDYFVNTNRSDGLIVSTPTGSTAYALSGGGPILHPKLDAITLVPICPHTLSNRPIVVHDESVIKIIIHQGTLEATVSCDGQVSHTLEAGDHITIRKHDHSLRLLHPQGHDYFAILREKLRWSKQP
;
A
#
# COMPACT_ATOMS: atom_id res chain seq x y z
N CYS A 1 23.14 1.23 11.22
CA CYS A 1 22.26 2.41 11.38
C CYS A 1 20.99 1.96 12.10
N ASP A 2 20.59 2.67 13.15
CA ASP A 2 19.44 2.26 13.99
C ASP A 2 18.18 3.05 13.65
N LEU A 3 18.33 4.21 13.00
CA LEU A 3 17.26 5.11 12.60
C LEU A 3 17.56 5.72 11.23
N ALA A 4 16.58 5.72 10.35
CA ALA A 4 16.58 6.45 9.10
C ALA A 4 15.61 7.65 9.20
N ILE A 5 16.10 8.83 8.88
CA ILE A 5 15.27 10.04 8.83
C ILE A 5 14.96 10.34 7.37
N VAL A 6 13.67 10.36 7.05
CA VAL A 6 13.17 10.61 5.70
C VAL A 6 12.56 12.00 5.66
N VAL A 7 13.23 12.92 4.96
CA VAL A 7 12.75 14.29 4.79
C VAL A 7 12.03 14.40 3.44
N GLY A 8 10.72 14.64 3.47
CA GLY A 8 9.90 14.73 2.26
C GLY A 8 8.43 14.48 2.54
N GLY A 9 7.66 14.13 1.50
CA GLY A 9 6.27 13.71 1.62
C GLY A 9 6.13 12.19 1.75
N ASP A 10 4.86 11.72 1.85
CA ASP A 10 4.55 10.30 1.93
C ASP A 10 5.21 9.49 0.79
N GLY A 11 5.25 10.02 -0.44
CA GLY A 11 5.91 9.35 -1.57
C GLY A 11 7.41 9.09 -1.37
N THR A 12 8.13 10.00 -0.71
CA THR A 12 9.55 9.80 -0.36
C THR A 12 9.69 8.71 0.70
N LEU A 13 8.78 8.68 1.68
CA LEU A 13 8.76 7.66 2.72
C LEU A 13 8.42 6.29 2.14
N LEU A 14 7.50 6.18 1.18
CA LEU A 14 7.19 4.91 0.49
C LEU A 14 8.44 4.33 -0.19
N ASN A 15 9.24 5.16 -0.86
CA ASN A 15 10.50 4.70 -1.47
C ASN A 15 11.50 4.20 -0.42
N ALA A 16 11.70 4.97 0.64
CA ALA A 16 12.58 4.58 1.75
C ALA A 16 12.09 3.28 2.41
N ALA A 17 10.80 3.14 2.65
CA ALA A 17 10.19 1.95 3.25
C ALA A 17 10.51 0.68 2.46
N ARG A 18 10.35 0.71 1.13
CA ARG A 18 10.70 -0.44 0.26
C ARG A 18 12.20 -0.77 0.31
N SER A 19 13.05 0.26 0.31
CA SER A 19 14.51 0.07 0.35
C SER A 19 15.01 -0.47 1.69
N LEU A 20 14.28 -0.17 2.77
CA LEU A 20 14.63 -0.53 4.14
C LEU A 20 13.83 -1.73 4.68
N ALA A 21 12.91 -2.29 3.88
CA ALA A 21 11.98 -3.33 4.31
C ALA A 21 12.67 -4.51 5.03
N GLU A 22 13.82 -4.96 4.52
CA GLU A 22 14.56 -6.09 5.07
C GLU A 22 15.58 -5.71 6.15
N SER A 23 15.83 -4.41 6.37
CA SER A 23 16.91 -3.94 7.24
C SER A 23 16.53 -3.92 8.72
N GLY A 24 15.23 -3.90 9.05
CA GLY A 24 14.74 -3.72 10.42
C GLY A 24 15.00 -2.33 11.01
N ILE A 25 15.55 -1.40 10.21
CA ILE A 25 15.83 -0.02 10.62
C ILE A 25 14.52 0.72 10.85
N ALA A 26 14.43 1.44 11.97
CA ALA A 26 13.29 2.31 12.25
C ALA A 26 13.34 3.55 11.33
N VAL A 27 12.17 4.04 10.93
CA VAL A 27 12.03 5.19 10.04
C VAL A 27 11.27 6.29 10.75
N LEU A 28 11.77 7.53 10.66
CA LEU A 28 11.08 8.74 11.07
C LEU A 28 10.79 9.60 9.85
N GLY A 29 9.54 9.99 9.66
CA GLY A 29 9.12 10.89 8.58
C GLY A 29 9.07 12.35 9.02
N VAL A 30 9.82 13.21 8.31
CA VAL A 30 9.76 14.66 8.48
C VAL A 30 9.15 15.26 7.22
N ASN A 31 8.02 15.95 7.35
CA ASN A 31 7.35 16.53 6.19
C ASN A 31 8.11 17.78 5.68
N PHE A 32 7.90 18.08 4.38
CA PHE A 32 8.49 19.27 3.77
C PHE A 32 7.36 20.23 3.33
N GLY A 33 6.56 20.70 4.32
CA GLY A 33 5.57 21.76 4.13
C GLY A 33 4.10 21.35 4.27
N ARG A 34 3.73 20.10 4.02
CA ARG A 34 2.36 19.62 4.25
C ARG A 34 2.38 18.32 5.04
N LEU A 35 1.66 18.27 6.14
CA LEU A 35 1.42 17.05 6.92
C LEU A 35 1.02 15.91 5.99
N GLY A 36 1.66 14.74 6.12
CA GLY A 36 1.30 13.50 5.42
C GLY A 36 0.47 12.56 6.31
N PHE A 37 0.16 11.38 5.80
CA PHE A 37 -0.34 10.28 6.62
C PHE A 37 0.79 9.53 7.34
N LEU A 38 2.01 9.63 6.79
CA LEU A 38 3.19 8.90 7.25
C LEU A 38 4.28 9.84 7.76
N VAL A 39 4.24 11.12 7.40
CA VAL A 39 5.23 12.14 7.73
C VAL A 39 4.54 13.22 8.56
N ASP A 40 4.68 13.13 9.87
CA ASP A 40 3.95 13.93 10.85
C ASP A 40 4.82 14.91 11.65
N VAL A 41 6.13 14.90 11.47
CA VAL A 41 7.04 15.87 12.07
C VAL A 41 7.22 17.06 11.15
N SER A 42 6.94 18.29 11.63
CA SER A 42 7.18 19.51 10.87
C SER A 42 8.67 19.88 10.86
N PRO A 43 9.16 20.62 9.84
CA PRO A 43 10.55 21.08 9.81
C PRO A 43 10.92 21.96 11.01
N GLU A 44 9.95 22.76 11.46
CA GLU A 44 10.13 23.69 12.60
C GLU A 44 10.34 22.94 13.91
N GLU A 45 9.67 21.78 14.06
CA GLU A 45 9.74 20.97 15.28
C GLU A 45 10.82 19.89 15.20
N MET A 46 11.45 19.68 14.02
CA MET A 46 12.35 18.56 13.75
C MET A 46 13.44 18.42 14.83
N THR A 47 14.14 19.48 15.17
CA THR A 47 15.24 19.43 16.16
C THR A 47 14.74 18.96 17.52
N GLN A 48 13.65 19.57 18.01
CA GLN A 48 13.08 19.23 19.30
C GLN A 48 12.56 17.78 19.35
N GLN A 49 11.87 17.35 18.28
CA GLN A 49 11.34 15.99 18.20
C GLN A 49 12.48 14.96 18.08
N MET A 50 13.55 15.29 17.35
CA MET A 50 14.74 14.43 17.26
C MET A 50 15.41 14.23 18.61
N GLU A 51 15.57 15.28 19.42
CA GLU A 51 16.13 15.18 20.77
C GLU A 51 15.31 14.20 21.63
N LYS A 52 13.98 14.29 21.60
CA LYS A 52 13.08 13.40 22.32
C LYS A 52 13.19 11.95 21.83
N ILE A 53 13.16 11.74 20.52
CA ILE A 53 13.22 10.41 19.90
C ILE A 53 14.57 9.73 20.24
N LEU A 54 15.68 10.46 20.17
CA LEU A 54 17.00 9.94 20.54
C LEU A 54 17.12 9.66 22.03
N ALA A 55 16.34 10.35 22.87
CA ALA A 55 16.21 10.06 24.30
C ALA A 55 15.26 8.88 24.61
N GLY A 56 14.64 8.27 23.59
CA GLY A 56 13.71 7.14 23.73
C GLY A 56 12.25 7.53 23.94
N ASP A 57 11.90 8.82 23.77
CA ASP A 57 10.54 9.34 23.92
C ASP A 57 9.83 9.38 22.57
N PHE A 58 9.26 8.23 22.15
CA PHE A 58 8.56 8.07 20.88
C PHE A 58 7.48 6.98 20.97
N ILE A 59 6.60 6.96 19.97
CA ILE A 59 5.66 5.87 19.70
C ILE A 59 6.21 5.09 18.50
N GLU A 60 6.40 3.76 18.64
CA GLU A 60 6.72 2.89 17.52
C GLU A 60 5.45 2.22 16.98
N GLU A 61 5.21 2.35 15.68
CA GLU A 61 4.20 1.59 14.95
C GLU A 61 4.85 0.64 13.96
N ARG A 62 4.31 -0.58 13.89
CA ARG A 62 4.69 -1.57 12.88
C ARG A 62 3.69 -1.53 11.75
N ARG A 63 4.16 -1.29 10.54
CA ARG A 63 3.34 -1.21 9.33
C ARG A 63 3.57 -2.44 8.48
N THR A 64 2.49 -3.12 8.14
CA THR A 64 2.49 -4.25 7.21
C THR A 64 2.94 -3.79 5.83
N LEU A 65 3.81 -4.58 5.20
CA LEU A 65 4.21 -4.46 3.81
C LEU A 65 3.61 -5.63 3.02
N LEU A 66 3.34 -5.41 1.75
CA LEU A 66 3.03 -6.46 0.80
C LEU A 66 4.29 -6.87 0.04
N HIS A 67 4.37 -8.14 -0.32
CA HIS A 67 5.35 -8.68 -1.25
C HIS A 67 4.62 -9.15 -2.51
N ALA A 68 4.91 -8.54 -3.65
CA ALA A 68 4.38 -8.91 -4.96
C ALA A 68 5.43 -9.66 -5.76
N THR A 69 5.06 -10.82 -6.29
CA THR A 69 5.86 -11.61 -7.22
C THR A 69 5.13 -11.74 -8.54
N VAL A 70 5.75 -11.33 -9.63
CA VAL A 70 5.26 -11.54 -10.99
C VAL A 70 5.95 -12.75 -11.59
N SER A 71 5.19 -13.66 -12.16
CA SER A 71 5.72 -14.86 -12.82
C SER A 71 5.05 -15.15 -14.15
N ARG A 72 5.79 -15.71 -15.09
CA ARG A 72 5.36 -16.18 -16.41
C ARG A 72 5.93 -17.56 -16.66
N ASN A 73 5.10 -18.53 -17.02
CA ASN A 73 5.52 -19.94 -17.27
C ASN A 73 6.37 -20.55 -16.13
N ASN A 74 6.05 -20.21 -14.88
CA ASN A 74 6.78 -20.56 -13.64
C ASN A 74 8.11 -19.83 -13.43
N ASP A 75 8.56 -18.99 -14.35
CA ASP A 75 9.73 -18.14 -14.16
C ASP A 75 9.35 -16.85 -13.43
N VAL A 76 10.12 -16.48 -12.42
CA VAL A 76 9.92 -15.22 -11.69
C VAL A 76 10.53 -14.07 -12.49
N LEU A 77 9.68 -13.12 -12.88
CA LEU A 77 10.08 -11.92 -13.64
C LEU A 77 10.43 -10.74 -12.73
N SER A 78 9.70 -10.58 -11.62
CA SER A 78 9.89 -9.46 -10.70
C SER A 78 9.45 -9.83 -9.28
N LYS A 79 10.14 -9.24 -8.30
CA LYS A 79 9.75 -9.26 -6.89
C LYS A 79 9.87 -7.84 -6.34
N THR A 80 8.84 -7.35 -5.67
CA THR A 80 8.82 -5.97 -5.16
C THR A 80 7.99 -5.90 -3.88
N ALA A 81 8.44 -5.11 -2.92
CA ALA A 81 7.64 -4.76 -1.74
C ALA A 81 6.75 -3.53 -2.02
N ALA A 82 5.67 -3.39 -1.27
CA ALA A 82 4.81 -2.21 -1.26
C ALA A 82 4.33 -1.91 0.17
N LEU A 83 4.36 -0.63 0.57
CA LEU A 83 3.83 -0.19 1.86
C LEU A 83 2.33 0.15 1.76
N ASN A 84 1.91 0.79 0.66
CA ASN A 84 0.50 1.11 0.44
C ASN A 84 -0.24 0.02 -0.31
N ASP A 85 0.14 -0.21 -1.56
CA ASP A 85 -0.66 -1.04 -2.45
C ASP A 85 0.14 -1.67 -3.61
N VAL A 86 -0.42 -2.77 -4.11
CA VAL A 86 -0.07 -3.40 -5.37
C VAL A 86 -1.27 -3.27 -6.29
N VAL A 87 -1.11 -2.59 -7.41
CA VAL A 87 -2.20 -2.31 -8.35
C VAL A 87 -1.95 -3.00 -9.68
N VAL A 88 -2.88 -3.86 -10.09
CA VAL A 88 -2.93 -4.38 -11.45
C VAL A 88 -3.92 -3.53 -12.22
N HIS A 89 -3.49 -2.89 -13.30
CA HIS A 89 -4.35 -2.01 -14.09
C HIS A 89 -4.09 -2.12 -15.60
N LYS A 90 -5.09 -1.74 -16.38
CA LYS A 90 -4.98 -1.66 -17.83
C LYS A 90 -3.93 -0.63 -18.23
N LYS A 91 -3.25 -0.88 -19.34
CA LYS A 91 -2.33 0.07 -19.97
C LYS A 91 -3.05 0.92 -21.04
N ASP A 92 -3.94 0.29 -21.78
CA ASP A 92 -4.77 0.97 -22.80
C ASP A 92 -6.03 1.59 -22.16
N VAL A 93 -6.30 2.85 -22.49
CA VAL A 93 -7.47 3.59 -21.98
C VAL A 93 -8.79 3.01 -22.50
N ALA A 94 -8.80 2.48 -23.73
CA ALA A 94 -10.03 2.09 -24.44
C ALA A 94 -10.55 0.69 -24.05
N ARG A 95 -9.75 -0.15 -23.42
CA ARG A 95 -10.11 -1.55 -23.15
C ARG A 95 -9.96 -1.91 -21.68
N MET A 96 -10.97 -2.59 -21.15
CA MET A 96 -10.90 -3.20 -19.83
C MET A 96 -10.00 -4.45 -19.87
N ILE A 97 -9.43 -4.78 -18.76
CA ILE A 97 -8.71 -6.05 -18.55
C ILE A 97 -9.62 -7.06 -17.85
N GLU A 98 -9.32 -8.32 -18.03
CA GLU A 98 -10.02 -9.43 -17.37
C GLU A 98 -9.03 -10.15 -16.46
N LEU A 99 -9.39 -10.24 -15.18
CA LEU A 99 -8.54 -10.74 -14.10
C LEU A 99 -9.26 -11.88 -13.37
N ASP A 100 -8.59 -13.02 -13.23
CA ASP A 100 -9.02 -14.06 -12.29
C ASP A 100 -8.37 -13.82 -10.94
N THR A 101 -9.17 -13.74 -9.89
CA THR A 101 -8.70 -13.51 -8.52
C THR A 101 -8.91 -14.77 -7.69
N TRP A 102 -7.86 -15.16 -6.99
CA TRP A 102 -7.84 -16.29 -6.04
C TRP A 102 -7.33 -15.81 -4.69
N ILE A 103 -7.87 -16.36 -3.61
CA ILE A 103 -7.42 -16.11 -2.23
C ILE A 103 -7.28 -17.45 -1.54
N ASP A 104 -6.10 -17.75 -1.02
CA ASP A 104 -5.78 -19.03 -0.33
C ASP A 104 -6.21 -20.25 -1.15
N ASP A 105 -5.88 -20.23 -2.46
CA ASP A 105 -6.26 -21.25 -3.45
C ASP A 105 -7.76 -21.38 -3.75
N TYR A 106 -8.62 -20.54 -3.16
CA TYR A 106 -10.03 -20.47 -3.51
C TYR A 106 -10.27 -19.45 -4.61
N PHE A 107 -10.94 -19.86 -5.68
CA PHE A 107 -11.38 -18.96 -6.73
C PHE A 107 -12.43 -17.97 -6.18
N VAL A 108 -12.18 -16.67 -6.36
CA VAL A 108 -13.09 -15.62 -5.91
C VAL A 108 -13.99 -15.16 -7.04
N ASN A 109 -13.40 -14.66 -8.12
CA ASN A 109 -14.15 -14.21 -9.30
C ASN A 109 -13.24 -14.02 -10.52
N THR A 110 -13.88 -13.91 -11.69
CA THR A 110 -13.32 -13.29 -12.88
C THR A 110 -13.91 -11.88 -12.99
N ASN A 111 -13.07 -10.88 -13.02
CA ASN A 111 -13.49 -9.48 -13.03
C ASN A 111 -13.02 -8.75 -14.29
N ARG A 112 -13.99 -8.15 -15.03
CA ARG A 112 -13.70 -7.18 -16.10
C ARG A 112 -13.76 -5.78 -15.55
N SER A 113 -12.63 -5.08 -15.56
CA SER A 113 -12.48 -3.78 -14.91
C SER A 113 -11.32 -2.99 -15.51
N ASP A 114 -11.09 -1.79 -15.02
CA ASP A 114 -9.88 -1.04 -15.29
C ASP A 114 -8.69 -1.57 -14.48
N GLY A 115 -8.96 -2.36 -13.43
CA GLY A 115 -7.93 -2.98 -12.61
C GLY A 115 -8.41 -3.46 -11.25
N LEU A 116 -7.43 -3.87 -10.43
CA LEU A 116 -7.63 -4.31 -9.05
C LEU A 116 -6.52 -3.74 -8.18
N ILE A 117 -6.88 -3.12 -7.06
CA ILE A 117 -5.98 -2.65 -6.02
C ILE A 117 -5.95 -3.69 -4.90
N VAL A 118 -4.78 -4.10 -4.49
CA VAL A 118 -4.54 -4.90 -3.27
C VAL A 118 -3.77 -4.01 -2.30
N SER A 119 -4.40 -3.63 -1.19
CA SER A 119 -3.91 -2.57 -0.31
C SER A 119 -3.72 -3.05 1.12
N THR A 120 -2.65 -2.56 1.76
CA THR A 120 -2.45 -2.64 3.21
C THR A 120 -3.40 -1.70 3.95
N PRO A 121 -3.52 -1.79 5.28
CA PRO A 121 -4.22 -0.78 6.07
C PRO A 121 -3.61 0.64 5.89
N THR A 122 -2.30 0.73 5.76
CA THR A 122 -1.61 2.01 5.47
C THR A 122 -2.08 2.61 4.14
N GLY A 123 -2.14 1.81 3.09
CA GLY A 123 -2.60 2.23 1.76
C GLY A 123 -4.11 2.44 1.64
N SER A 124 -4.90 2.05 2.64
CA SER A 124 -6.36 2.23 2.63
C SER A 124 -6.79 3.70 2.54
N THR A 125 -5.91 4.64 2.88
CA THR A 125 -6.12 6.09 2.73
C THR A 125 -5.52 6.66 1.43
N ALA A 126 -4.90 5.81 0.60
CA ALA A 126 -4.29 6.17 -0.68
C ALA A 126 -5.22 5.83 -1.87
N TYR A 127 -4.74 5.09 -2.86
CA TYR A 127 -5.51 4.79 -4.06
C TYR A 127 -6.74 3.91 -3.79
N ALA A 128 -6.65 3.00 -2.81
CA ALA A 128 -7.78 2.19 -2.38
C ALA A 128 -8.98 3.03 -1.93
N LEU A 129 -8.76 4.17 -1.23
CA LEU A 129 -9.83 5.09 -0.85
C LEU A 129 -10.53 5.68 -2.07
N SER A 130 -9.77 6.10 -3.09
CA SER A 130 -10.33 6.64 -4.33
C SER A 130 -11.13 5.60 -5.11
N GLY A 131 -10.78 4.32 -4.98
CA GLY A 131 -11.53 3.19 -5.53
C GLY A 131 -12.79 2.81 -4.74
N GLY A 132 -13.10 3.52 -3.64
CA GLY A 132 -14.27 3.23 -2.78
C GLY A 132 -14.01 2.15 -1.73
N GLY A 133 -12.75 1.83 -1.45
CA GLY A 133 -12.36 0.93 -0.37
C GLY A 133 -12.60 1.53 1.03
N PRO A 134 -12.73 0.70 2.06
CA PRO A 134 -12.86 1.17 3.43
C PRO A 134 -11.54 1.73 3.96
N ILE A 135 -11.61 2.70 4.87
CA ILE A 135 -10.46 3.11 5.66
C ILE A 135 -10.21 2.05 6.73
N LEU A 136 -9.01 1.50 6.73
CA LEU A 136 -8.56 0.53 7.73
C LEU A 136 -7.62 1.20 8.72
N HIS A 137 -7.82 0.93 10.01
CA HIS A 137 -6.87 1.38 11.01
C HIS A 137 -5.50 0.69 10.79
N PRO A 138 -4.36 1.40 10.86
CA PRO A 138 -3.04 0.85 10.53
C PRO A 138 -2.63 -0.39 11.33
N LYS A 139 -3.23 -0.61 12.51
CA LYS A 139 -2.96 -1.77 13.39
C LYS A 139 -3.79 -3.01 13.07
N LEU A 140 -4.62 -2.99 12.03
CA LEU A 140 -5.40 -4.16 11.63
C LEU A 140 -4.53 -5.13 10.81
N ASP A 141 -4.64 -6.41 11.13
CA ASP A 141 -4.04 -7.50 10.35
C ASP A 141 -4.96 -7.83 9.16
N ALA A 142 -4.96 -6.96 8.15
CA ALA A 142 -5.90 -7.03 7.03
C ALA A 142 -5.28 -6.59 5.71
N ILE A 143 -5.83 -7.12 4.62
CA ILE A 143 -5.58 -6.71 3.23
C ILE A 143 -6.92 -6.39 2.60
N THR A 144 -6.98 -5.30 1.85
CA THR A 144 -8.17 -4.90 1.11
C THR A 144 -7.96 -5.10 -0.39
N LEU A 145 -8.96 -5.70 -1.06
CA LEU A 145 -9.03 -5.81 -2.51
C LEU A 145 -10.12 -4.86 -3.02
N VAL A 146 -9.75 -3.90 -3.85
CA VAL A 146 -10.64 -2.86 -4.37
C VAL A 146 -10.64 -2.87 -5.89
N PRO A 147 -11.73 -3.31 -6.55
CA PRO A 147 -11.86 -3.25 -8.01
C PRO A 147 -11.87 -1.79 -8.51
N ILE A 148 -11.20 -1.52 -9.62
CA ILE A 148 -11.20 -0.21 -10.28
C ILE A 148 -12.22 -0.23 -11.41
N CYS A 149 -13.26 0.59 -11.34
CA CYS A 149 -14.32 0.71 -12.35
C CYS A 149 -14.81 -0.65 -12.89
N PRO A 150 -15.27 -1.57 -12.01
CA PRO A 150 -15.73 -2.88 -12.45
C PRO A 150 -16.97 -2.76 -13.33
N HIS A 151 -17.06 -3.59 -14.38
CA HIS A 151 -18.22 -3.61 -15.26
C HIS A 151 -19.48 -4.21 -14.60
N THR A 152 -19.30 -4.93 -13.51
CA THR A 152 -20.38 -5.60 -12.79
C THR A 152 -20.81 -4.80 -11.56
N LEU A 153 -22.09 -4.46 -11.44
CA LEU A 153 -22.63 -3.68 -10.33
C LEU A 153 -22.57 -4.40 -8.96
N SER A 154 -22.40 -5.71 -8.97
CA SER A 154 -22.30 -6.53 -7.75
C SER A 154 -20.90 -6.54 -7.12
N ASN A 155 -19.86 -6.12 -7.84
CA ASN A 155 -18.52 -6.05 -7.29
C ASN A 155 -18.42 -5.04 -6.15
N ARG A 156 -17.82 -5.45 -5.06
CA ARG A 156 -17.56 -4.64 -3.88
C ARG A 156 -16.13 -4.89 -3.39
N PRO A 157 -15.51 -3.88 -2.77
CA PRO A 157 -14.28 -4.10 -2.02
C PRO A 157 -14.49 -5.20 -0.97
N ILE A 158 -13.50 -6.08 -0.84
CA ILE A 158 -13.46 -7.11 0.18
C ILE A 158 -12.22 -6.95 1.05
N VAL A 159 -12.34 -7.31 2.32
CA VAL A 159 -11.24 -7.30 3.28
C VAL A 159 -11.01 -8.72 3.74
N VAL A 160 -9.74 -9.14 3.74
CA VAL A 160 -9.29 -10.47 4.17
C VAL A 160 -8.18 -10.32 5.21
N HIS A 161 -7.82 -11.42 5.86
CA HIS A 161 -6.70 -11.45 6.78
C HIS A 161 -5.38 -11.20 6.06
N ASP A 162 -4.42 -10.53 6.68
CA ASP A 162 -3.15 -10.18 6.04
C ASP A 162 -2.23 -11.37 5.74
N GLU A 163 -2.45 -12.53 6.39
CA GLU A 163 -1.77 -13.78 6.07
C GLU A 163 -2.30 -14.46 4.79
N SER A 164 -3.41 -13.99 4.23
CA SER A 164 -3.97 -14.55 2.99
C SER A 164 -3.05 -14.32 1.81
N VAL A 165 -2.94 -15.34 0.96
CA VAL A 165 -2.20 -15.27 -0.30
C VAL A 165 -3.15 -14.90 -1.42
N ILE A 166 -2.97 -13.73 -2.02
CA ILE A 166 -3.76 -13.26 -3.15
C ILE A 166 -3.02 -13.62 -4.45
N LYS A 167 -3.70 -14.29 -5.37
CA LYS A 167 -3.18 -14.61 -6.69
C LYS A 167 -4.09 -13.98 -7.75
N ILE A 168 -3.50 -13.20 -8.64
CA ILE A 168 -4.18 -12.57 -9.76
C ILE A 168 -3.60 -13.15 -11.04
N ILE A 169 -4.47 -13.61 -11.96
CA ILE A 169 -4.06 -14.16 -13.25
C ILE A 169 -4.61 -13.24 -14.35
N ILE A 170 -3.75 -12.85 -15.27
CA ILE A 170 -4.13 -12.06 -16.44
C ILE A 170 -4.78 -12.98 -17.47
N HIS A 171 -6.08 -12.73 -17.76
CA HIS A 171 -6.83 -13.58 -18.67
C HIS A 171 -6.34 -13.46 -20.13
N GLN A 172 -6.51 -14.53 -20.91
CA GLN A 172 -6.01 -14.66 -22.30
C GLN A 172 -6.53 -13.58 -23.27
N GLY A 173 -7.64 -12.92 -22.95
CA GLY A 173 -8.19 -11.81 -23.74
C GLY A 173 -7.58 -10.44 -23.47
N THR A 174 -6.70 -10.31 -22.49
CA THR A 174 -6.07 -9.05 -22.10
C THR A 174 -4.86 -8.77 -22.98
N LEU A 175 -4.84 -7.63 -23.66
CA LEU A 175 -3.73 -7.27 -24.57
C LEU A 175 -2.51 -6.79 -23.77
N GLU A 176 -2.69 -5.80 -22.91
CA GLU A 176 -1.62 -5.26 -22.06
C GLU A 176 -2.17 -4.81 -20.71
N ALA A 177 -1.51 -5.22 -19.65
CA ALA A 177 -1.73 -4.75 -18.31
C ALA A 177 -0.40 -4.34 -17.66
N THR A 178 -0.49 -3.68 -16.53
CA THR A 178 0.69 -3.27 -15.73
C THR A 178 0.40 -3.58 -14.27
N VAL A 179 1.37 -4.09 -13.56
CA VAL A 179 1.37 -4.10 -12.09
C VAL A 179 2.25 -2.98 -11.60
N SER A 180 1.79 -2.23 -10.61
CA SER A 180 2.58 -1.20 -9.93
C SER A 180 2.55 -1.40 -8.42
N CYS A 181 3.66 -1.08 -7.77
CA CYS A 181 3.81 -1.09 -6.31
C CYS A 181 4.00 0.34 -5.81
N ASP A 182 3.13 0.81 -4.92
CA ASP A 182 3.09 2.18 -4.39
C ASP A 182 3.07 3.27 -5.48
N GLY A 183 2.61 2.95 -6.70
CA GLY A 183 2.65 3.85 -7.86
C GLY A 183 4.06 4.26 -8.33
N GLN A 184 5.13 3.61 -7.84
CA GLN A 184 6.53 4.01 -8.09
C GLN A 184 7.36 2.98 -8.85
N VAL A 185 7.07 1.70 -8.67
CA VAL A 185 7.73 0.61 -9.40
C VAL A 185 6.69 -0.11 -10.21
N SER A 186 6.93 -0.31 -11.50
CA SER A 186 5.97 -0.96 -12.39
C SER A 186 6.60 -2.04 -13.27
N HIS A 187 5.80 -3.04 -13.62
CA HIS A 187 6.17 -4.10 -14.55
C HIS A 187 5.01 -4.36 -15.53
N THR A 188 5.33 -4.50 -16.81
CA THR A 188 4.33 -4.80 -17.85
C THR A 188 3.96 -6.28 -17.78
N LEU A 189 2.66 -6.55 -17.86
CA LEU A 189 2.06 -7.89 -17.81
C LEU A 189 1.53 -8.29 -19.17
N GLU A 190 1.56 -9.59 -19.45
CA GLU A 190 0.97 -10.22 -20.62
C GLU A 190 -0.08 -11.26 -20.18
N ALA A 191 -0.90 -11.69 -21.13
CA ALA A 191 -1.88 -12.74 -20.91
C ALA A 191 -1.22 -14.02 -20.37
N GLY A 192 -1.78 -14.57 -19.32
CA GLY A 192 -1.26 -15.74 -18.62
C GLY A 192 -0.23 -15.44 -17.53
N ASP A 193 0.17 -14.19 -17.33
CA ASP A 193 1.01 -13.83 -16.19
C ASP A 193 0.26 -13.99 -14.87
N HIS A 194 1.01 -14.37 -13.84
CA HIS A 194 0.52 -14.55 -12.49
C HIS A 194 1.17 -13.52 -11.57
N ILE A 195 0.38 -12.84 -10.79
CA ILE A 195 0.83 -11.95 -9.73
C ILE A 195 0.43 -12.59 -8.39
N THR A 196 1.42 -12.98 -7.60
CA THR A 196 1.19 -13.46 -6.24
C THR A 196 1.53 -12.37 -5.25
N ILE A 197 0.56 -12.02 -4.39
CA ILE A 197 0.70 -10.96 -3.40
C ILE A 197 0.46 -11.58 -2.03
N ARG A 198 1.38 -11.36 -1.12
CA ARG A 198 1.30 -11.82 0.27
C ARG A 198 1.87 -10.77 1.21
N LYS A 199 1.62 -10.94 2.50
CA LYS A 199 2.32 -10.18 3.53
C LYS A 199 3.83 -10.36 3.39
N HIS A 200 4.58 -9.30 3.52
CA HIS A 200 6.05 -9.34 3.55
C HIS A 200 6.52 -9.91 4.89
N ASP A 201 7.62 -10.65 4.88
CA ASP A 201 8.16 -11.31 6.09
C ASP A 201 8.63 -10.30 7.16
N HIS A 202 8.90 -9.05 6.74
CA HIS A 202 9.28 -7.95 7.62
C HIS A 202 8.22 -6.85 7.60
N SER A 203 8.09 -6.14 8.72
CA SER A 203 7.26 -4.93 8.85
C SER A 203 8.15 -3.69 8.90
N LEU A 204 7.64 -2.56 8.38
CA LEU A 204 8.29 -1.28 8.59
C LEU A 204 8.07 -0.81 10.02
N ARG A 205 9.15 -0.41 10.69
CA ARG A 205 9.10 0.26 11.99
C ARG A 205 9.02 1.78 11.74
N LEU A 206 7.88 2.36 12.04
CA LEU A 206 7.64 3.79 11.87
C LEU A 206 7.61 4.46 13.25
N LEU A 207 8.45 5.46 13.45
CA LEU A 207 8.50 6.21 14.70
C LEU A 207 7.67 7.49 14.57
N HIS A 208 6.93 7.78 15.63
CA HIS A 208 6.14 8.98 15.76
C HIS A 208 6.49 9.73 17.05
N PRO A 209 6.36 11.06 17.09
CA PRO A 209 6.41 11.81 18.33
C PRO A 209 5.31 11.35 19.30
N GLN A 210 5.52 11.60 20.59
CA GLN A 210 4.46 11.44 21.58
C GLN A 210 3.26 12.34 21.24
N GLY A 211 2.06 11.77 21.44
CA GLY A 211 0.82 12.47 21.08
C GLY A 211 0.37 12.27 19.62
N HIS A 212 1.04 11.38 18.86
CA HIS A 212 0.55 10.96 17.55
C HIS A 212 -0.90 10.47 17.64
N ASP A 213 -1.80 11.08 16.86
CA ASP A 213 -3.23 10.73 16.79
C ASP A 213 -3.63 10.50 15.32
N TYR A 214 -3.75 9.24 14.95
CA TYR A 214 -4.18 8.82 13.62
C TYR A 214 -5.53 9.43 13.20
N PHE A 215 -6.48 9.55 14.13
CA PHE A 215 -7.80 10.12 13.82
C PHE A 215 -7.76 11.63 13.64
N ALA A 216 -6.84 12.33 14.32
CA ALA A 216 -6.60 13.75 14.07
C ALA A 216 -6.07 13.96 12.64
N ILE A 217 -5.13 13.13 12.19
CA ILE A 217 -4.60 13.14 10.82
C ILE A 217 -5.72 12.86 9.81
N LEU A 218 -6.55 11.85 10.05
CA LEU A 218 -7.70 11.54 9.20
C LEU A 218 -8.65 12.74 9.06
N ARG A 219 -9.03 13.36 10.19
CA ARG A 219 -9.92 14.53 10.18
C ARG A 219 -9.35 15.68 9.36
N GLU A 220 -8.06 15.95 9.51
CA GLU A 220 -7.40 17.02 8.80
C GLU A 220 -7.32 16.72 7.29
N LYS A 221 -6.84 15.53 6.93
CA LYS A 221 -6.61 15.12 5.54
C LYS A 221 -7.90 14.95 4.75
N LEU A 222 -8.91 14.37 5.37
CA LEU A 222 -10.20 14.11 4.72
C LEU A 222 -11.20 15.24 4.91
N ARG A 223 -10.79 16.33 5.58
CA ARG A 223 -11.65 17.48 5.87
C ARG A 223 -12.95 17.09 6.57
N TRP A 224 -12.89 16.06 7.42
CA TRP A 224 -14.04 15.71 8.25
C TRP A 224 -14.31 16.87 9.21
N SER A 225 -15.59 17.18 9.41
CA SER A 225 -15.99 18.32 10.24
C SER A 225 -15.29 18.26 11.60
N LYS A 226 -14.65 19.36 11.98
CA LYS A 226 -14.18 19.54 13.34
C LYS A 226 -15.41 19.50 14.24
N GLN A 227 -15.29 18.90 15.43
CA GLN A 227 -16.34 19.01 16.44
C GLN A 227 -16.73 20.48 16.59
N PRO A 228 -18.03 20.80 16.67
CA PRO A 228 -18.50 22.17 16.90
C PRO A 228 -17.97 22.73 18.21
#